data_0757c7fb49cc7aa3c15bff0c1347f48b
#
_entry.id   0757c7fb49cc7aa3c15bff0c1347f48b
#
_cell.length_a   1.000
_cell.length_b   1.000
_cell.length_c   1.000
_cell.angle_alpha   90.00
_cell.angle_beta   90.00
_cell.angle_gamma   90.00
#
_symmetry.space_group_name_H-M   'P 1'
#
loop_
_entity.id
_entity.type
_entity.pdbx_description
1 polymer ?
#
loop_
_entity_poly.entity_id
_entity_poly.type
_entity_poly.pdbx_seq_one_letter_code
_entity_poly.pdbx_strand_id
1 'polypeptide(L)'
;MSNIDKSSKSFVAEAAIISVSNFAVKLVGVLFKIPLANQLGEFMGVFNAAYSIYAMLFMISTSGLPVAVSRLVAIAKEKGRRAEASQIFRTCALTFGAIGFICSLIMFIGADYICEITAHPGAELPMRVISPTLFIICITASIRGYFQGLRKMVPTAVSNFIEAVLKLILGLGGAAFAASRGWSGPVQAAFAVSGISIGVIIGTVYLAITFYLQRNANIPDTDKTISPRSVIAKNALRVAVPVTLAGSALYFSTFFDTVVINNRLIFSGFSEEMADRLYTAYTTLAISISDLVPSTLVYPIALSILPAMSAALAGNRNSEVSGYIHSSIRISGIIAIPSAFGLAVLARPVIQMIYFGSLSKEITLLDGSTVMPIDVGAVSLAILSAGIVFLSLMSTTNALLHSYGKNFLPVISISVGILLLIISETLLIGIPSIGIYGAPIASLICYSTATVLNMRAVRKVSGMRLNPIKLFGKPVICAALCAVAAFGGYSLSGLFVSEATRMGNVVMFIFGVIPGVAVYVITMLAFKGISASEVRLLPFGHRIAAIFIRFGFLKESKV
;
A
#
# COMPACT_ATOMS: atom_id res chain seq x y z
N MET A 1 29.45 -16.77 -24.07
CA MET A 1 28.28 -17.17 -23.24
C MET A 1 28.42 -16.86 -21.72
N SER A 2 29.63 -16.70 -21.13
CA SER A 2 29.82 -16.53 -19.66
C SER A 2 29.52 -15.15 -19.06
N ASN A 3 29.56 -14.06 -19.82
CA ASN A 3 29.36 -12.69 -19.29
C ASN A 3 27.87 -12.26 -19.24
N ILE A 4 27.03 -12.77 -20.15
CA ILE A 4 25.60 -12.46 -20.19
C ILE A 4 24.89 -13.15 -19.01
N ASP A 5 25.31 -14.38 -18.66
CA ASP A 5 24.73 -15.17 -17.56
C ASP A 5 25.07 -14.59 -16.17
N LYS A 6 26.27 -14.05 -15.97
CA LYS A 6 26.68 -13.34 -14.75
C LYS A 6 25.93 -12.01 -14.56
N SER A 7 25.71 -11.25 -15.63
CA SER A 7 24.95 -9.97 -15.61
C SER A 7 23.46 -10.20 -15.29
N SER A 8 22.88 -11.26 -15.83
CA SER A 8 21.47 -11.64 -15.56
C SER A 8 21.27 -12.10 -14.11
N LYS A 9 22.16 -12.94 -13.58
CA LYS A 9 22.12 -13.40 -12.17
C LYS A 9 22.30 -12.25 -11.18
N SER A 10 23.19 -11.30 -11.47
CA SER A 10 23.39 -10.10 -10.64
C SER A 10 22.13 -9.22 -10.63
N PHE A 11 21.48 -9.01 -11.77
CA PHE A 11 20.25 -8.21 -11.87
C PHE A 11 19.09 -8.83 -11.06
N VAL A 12 18.90 -10.14 -11.17
CA VAL A 12 17.85 -10.85 -10.41
C VAL A 12 18.10 -10.77 -8.90
N ALA A 13 19.38 -10.92 -8.48
CA ALA A 13 19.76 -10.80 -7.08
C ALA A 13 19.50 -9.40 -6.51
N GLU A 14 19.82 -8.35 -7.26
CA GLU A 14 19.59 -6.96 -6.83
C GLU A 14 18.09 -6.60 -6.80
N ALA A 15 17.30 -7.07 -7.76
CA ALA A 15 15.85 -6.91 -7.74
C ALA A 15 15.21 -7.65 -6.55
N ALA A 16 15.73 -8.83 -6.20
CA ALA A 16 15.29 -9.57 -5.02
C ALA A 16 15.58 -8.81 -3.72
N ILE A 17 16.76 -8.16 -3.60
CA ILE A 17 17.13 -7.35 -2.42
C ILE A 17 16.11 -6.23 -2.18
N ILE A 18 15.73 -5.48 -3.22
CA ILE A 18 14.70 -4.43 -3.09
C ILE A 18 13.35 -5.02 -2.70
N SER A 19 12.95 -6.13 -3.30
CA SER A 19 11.66 -6.77 -2.98
C SER A 19 11.59 -7.22 -1.53
N VAL A 20 12.65 -7.86 -1.03
CA VAL A 20 12.77 -8.27 0.38
C VAL A 20 12.80 -7.07 1.31
N SER A 21 13.55 -6.02 0.95
CA SER A 21 13.59 -4.78 1.73
C SER A 21 12.20 -4.12 1.80
N ASN A 22 11.50 -4.00 0.69
CA ASN A 22 10.15 -3.42 0.65
C ASN A 22 9.15 -4.23 1.49
N PHE A 23 9.27 -5.56 1.48
CA PHE A 23 8.45 -6.43 2.33
C PHE A 23 8.76 -6.20 3.83
N ALA A 24 10.05 -6.15 4.20
CA ALA A 24 10.46 -5.87 5.57
C ALA A 24 9.98 -4.49 6.05
N VAL A 25 10.11 -3.45 5.20
CA VAL A 25 9.61 -2.10 5.49
C VAL A 25 8.10 -2.08 5.71
N LYS A 26 7.32 -2.84 4.94
CA LYS A 26 5.87 -2.97 5.15
C LYS A 26 5.53 -3.67 6.47
N LEU A 27 6.23 -4.73 6.82
CA LEU A 27 6.08 -5.39 8.13
C LEU A 27 6.36 -4.42 9.28
N VAL A 28 7.46 -3.67 9.20
CA VAL A 28 7.78 -2.63 10.19
C VAL A 28 6.69 -1.56 10.23
N GLY A 29 6.09 -1.20 9.09
CA GLY A 29 4.95 -0.28 9.02
C GLY A 29 3.73 -0.75 9.80
N VAL A 30 3.41 -2.04 9.73
CA VAL A 30 2.32 -2.67 10.52
C VAL A 30 2.67 -2.67 12.02
N LEU A 31 3.91 -3.07 12.35
CA LEU A 31 4.42 -3.07 13.73
C LEU A 31 4.48 -1.67 14.33
N PHE A 32 4.56 -0.62 13.52
CA PHE A 32 4.45 0.77 13.94
C PHE A 32 3.00 1.18 14.16
N LYS A 33 2.12 0.93 13.18
CA LYS A 33 0.77 1.49 13.16
C LYS A 33 -0.13 0.90 14.25
N ILE A 34 -0.03 -0.39 14.52
CA ILE A 34 -0.86 -1.07 15.53
C ILE A 34 -0.57 -0.59 16.96
N PRO A 35 0.68 -0.63 17.45
CA PRO A 35 0.98 -0.09 18.79
C PRO A 35 0.70 1.41 18.91
N LEU A 36 0.96 2.18 17.84
CA LEU A 36 0.68 3.61 17.82
C LEU A 36 -0.83 3.89 18.01
N ALA A 37 -1.69 3.15 17.29
CA ALA A 37 -3.13 3.29 17.43
C ALA A 37 -3.63 2.93 18.85
N ASN A 38 -3.05 1.88 19.45
CA ASN A 38 -3.33 1.51 20.84
C ASN A 38 -2.88 2.58 21.85
N GLN A 39 -1.83 3.33 21.52
CA GLN A 39 -1.25 4.35 22.38
C GLN A 39 -1.96 5.70 22.23
N LEU A 40 -2.20 6.16 21.00
CA LEU A 40 -2.88 7.43 20.71
C LEU A 40 -4.39 7.35 20.97
N GLY A 41 -4.99 6.15 20.87
CA GLY A 41 -6.43 5.98 21.04
C GLY A 41 -7.23 6.90 20.11
N GLU A 42 -8.07 7.75 20.70
CA GLU A 42 -8.93 8.70 19.97
C GLU A 42 -8.15 9.70 19.11
N PHE A 43 -6.92 10.05 19.50
CA PHE A 43 -6.07 10.98 18.74
C PHE A 43 -5.38 10.35 17.53
N MET A 44 -5.64 9.07 17.26
CA MET A 44 -5.13 8.44 16.04
C MET A 44 -5.74 9.06 14.76
N GLY A 45 -6.94 9.63 14.83
CA GLY A 45 -7.56 10.41 13.76
C GLY A 45 -6.71 11.61 13.35
N VAL A 46 -6.24 12.37 14.33
CA VAL A 46 -5.33 13.51 14.14
C VAL A 46 -4.04 13.09 13.43
N PHE A 47 -3.44 11.97 13.84
CA PHE A 47 -2.28 11.39 13.15
C PHE A 47 -2.62 10.98 11.71
N ASN A 48 -3.74 10.28 11.50
CA ASN A 48 -4.15 9.79 10.19
C ASN A 48 -4.44 10.95 9.22
N ALA A 49 -5.11 12.01 9.67
CA ALA A 49 -5.38 13.21 8.88
C ALA A 49 -4.08 13.89 8.43
N ALA A 50 -3.18 14.19 9.35
CA ALA A 50 -1.88 14.78 9.02
C ALA A 50 -1.06 13.90 8.08
N TYR A 51 -1.05 12.58 8.32
CA TYR A 51 -0.31 11.63 7.52
C TYR A 51 -0.89 11.44 6.11
N SER A 52 -2.22 11.50 5.92
CA SER A 52 -2.85 11.36 4.60
C SER A 52 -2.48 12.52 3.68
N ILE A 53 -2.49 13.74 4.19
CA ILE A 53 -2.09 14.95 3.45
C ILE A 53 -0.60 14.90 3.11
N TYR A 54 0.23 14.56 4.11
CA TYR A 54 1.66 14.33 3.88
C TYR A 54 1.88 13.27 2.81
N ALA A 55 1.21 12.12 2.86
CA ALA A 55 1.39 11.02 1.93
C ALA A 55 1.00 11.39 0.49
N MET A 56 -0.05 12.19 0.31
CA MET A 56 -0.43 12.72 -1.00
C MET A 56 0.69 13.63 -1.56
N LEU A 57 1.12 14.63 -0.79
CA LEU A 57 2.19 15.55 -1.21
C LEU A 57 3.53 14.84 -1.42
N PHE A 58 3.84 13.85 -0.57
CA PHE A 58 5.00 12.96 -0.70
C PHE A 58 4.99 12.22 -2.05
N MET A 59 3.87 11.61 -2.42
CA MET A 59 3.77 10.86 -3.68
C MET A 59 3.85 11.78 -4.90
N ILE A 60 3.25 12.97 -4.85
CA ILE A 60 3.39 13.99 -5.89
C ILE A 60 4.87 14.40 -6.06
N SER A 61 5.59 14.52 -4.95
CA SER A 61 6.97 15.01 -4.96
C SER A 61 7.98 13.94 -5.36
N THR A 62 7.70 12.65 -5.11
CA THR A 62 8.74 11.60 -5.11
C THR A 62 8.50 10.41 -6.02
N SER A 63 7.27 10.08 -6.43
CA SER A 63 7.02 8.77 -7.08
C SER A 63 7.68 8.62 -8.46
N GLY A 64 7.72 9.68 -9.25
CA GLY A 64 8.34 9.68 -10.58
C GLY A 64 9.84 10.02 -10.58
N LEU A 65 10.33 10.62 -9.51
CA LEU A 65 11.69 11.16 -9.44
C LEU A 65 12.79 10.08 -9.54
N PRO A 66 12.76 8.98 -8.75
CA PRO A 66 13.78 7.94 -8.87
C PRO A 66 13.80 7.30 -10.25
N VAL A 67 12.63 7.15 -10.89
CA VAL A 67 12.49 6.57 -12.23
C VAL A 67 13.14 7.47 -13.28
N ALA A 68 12.89 8.78 -13.21
CA ALA A 68 13.48 9.74 -14.12
C ALA A 68 15.01 9.82 -13.98
N VAL A 69 15.50 9.94 -12.74
CA VAL A 69 16.93 10.01 -12.46
C VAL A 69 17.63 8.71 -12.88
N SER A 70 17.07 7.55 -12.52
CA SER A 70 17.68 6.26 -12.84
C SER A 70 17.80 6.03 -14.35
N ARG A 71 16.78 6.42 -15.12
CA ARG A 71 16.80 6.32 -16.58
C ARG A 71 17.89 7.21 -17.18
N LEU A 72 17.98 8.47 -16.77
CA LEU A 72 18.97 9.40 -17.31
C LEU A 72 20.40 9.00 -16.92
N VAL A 73 20.62 8.58 -15.67
CA VAL A 73 21.92 8.10 -15.18
C VAL A 73 22.34 6.82 -15.88
N ALA A 74 21.43 5.88 -16.14
CA ALA A 74 21.73 4.66 -16.89
C ALA A 74 22.20 4.99 -18.32
N ILE A 75 21.54 5.93 -19.01
CA ILE A 75 21.94 6.37 -20.35
C ILE A 75 23.33 7.04 -20.31
N ALA A 76 23.60 7.91 -19.34
CA ALA A 76 24.88 8.56 -19.17
C ALA A 76 26.00 7.54 -18.89
N LYS A 77 25.72 6.51 -18.07
CA LYS A 77 26.66 5.41 -17.79
C LYS A 77 27.01 4.61 -19.05
N GLU A 78 26.00 4.24 -19.85
CA GLU A 78 26.22 3.48 -21.10
C GLU A 78 27.04 4.28 -22.14
N LYS A 79 26.89 5.60 -22.14
CA LYS A 79 27.67 6.51 -22.99
C LYS A 79 29.06 6.85 -22.43
N GLY A 80 29.42 6.36 -21.24
CA GLY A 80 30.68 6.67 -20.58
C GLY A 80 30.81 8.14 -20.12
N ARG A 81 29.68 8.81 -19.79
CA ARG A 81 29.61 10.23 -19.44
C ARG A 81 29.53 10.43 -17.94
N ARG A 82 30.63 10.27 -17.23
CA ARG A 82 30.69 10.40 -15.76
C ARG A 82 30.24 11.77 -15.28
N ALA A 83 30.74 12.85 -15.90
CA ALA A 83 30.42 14.21 -15.51
C ALA A 83 28.91 14.52 -15.72
N GLU A 84 28.31 14.02 -16.80
CA GLU A 84 26.88 14.16 -17.06
C GLU A 84 26.03 13.44 -16.01
N ALA A 85 26.41 12.24 -15.57
CA ALA A 85 25.68 11.54 -14.51
C ALA A 85 25.66 12.32 -13.18
N SER A 86 26.79 12.95 -12.80
CA SER A 86 26.85 13.84 -11.63
C SER A 86 25.99 15.10 -11.83
N GLN A 87 25.97 15.66 -13.04
CA GLN A 87 25.15 16.83 -13.35
C GLN A 87 23.65 16.49 -13.35
N ILE A 88 23.25 15.32 -13.87
CA ILE A 88 21.88 14.81 -13.80
C ILE A 88 21.41 14.78 -12.34
N PHE A 89 22.19 14.14 -11.45
CA PHE A 89 21.85 14.12 -10.02
C PHE A 89 21.66 15.52 -9.44
N ARG A 90 22.64 16.43 -9.63
CA ARG A 90 22.55 17.79 -9.08
C ARG A 90 21.36 18.56 -9.64
N THR A 91 21.12 18.49 -10.95
CA THR A 91 19.99 19.18 -11.59
C THR A 91 18.66 18.63 -11.09
N CYS A 92 18.50 17.31 -11.04
CA CYS A 92 17.27 16.71 -10.53
C CYS A 92 17.06 16.99 -9.04
N ALA A 93 18.10 16.89 -8.21
CA ALA A 93 18.01 17.19 -6.79
C ALA A 93 17.58 18.67 -6.54
N LEU A 94 18.08 19.63 -7.34
CA LEU A 94 17.66 21.01 -7.26
C LEU A 94 16.22 21.21 -7.76
N THR A 95 15.89 20.68 -8.94
CA THR A 95 14.55 20.88 -9.55
C THR A 95 13.45 20.26 -8.69
N PHE A 96 13.63 19.01 -8.28
CA PHE A 96 12.62 18.34 -7.44
C PHE A 96 12.72 18.72 -5.97
N GLY A 97 13.91 19.11 -5.49
CA GLY A 97 14.07 19.73 -4.19
C GLY A 97 13.28 21.04 -4.08
N ALA A 98 13.28 21.87 -5.12
CA ALA A 98 12.44 23.08 -5.17
C ALA A 98 10.94 22.72 -5.11
N ILE A 99 10.48 21.69 -5.83
CA ILE A 99 9.10 21.21 -5.75
C ILE A 99 8.78 20.70 -4.33
N GLY A 100 9.65 19.89 -3.75
CA GLY A 100 9.49 19.38 -2.37
C GLY A 100 9.50 20.50 -1.33
N PHE A 101 10.31 21.54 -1.53
CA PHE A 101 10.33 22.73 -0.69
C PHE A 101 9.01 23.51 -0.76
N ILE A 102 8.47 23.70 -1.96
CA ILE A 102 7.17 24.36 -2.15
C ILE A 102 6.07 23.53 -1.48
N CYS A 103 6.03 22.22 -1.68
CA CYS A 103 5.06 21.34 -1.01
C CYS A 103 5.21 21.37 0.51
N SER A 104 6.46 21.40 1.03
CA SER A 104 6.75 21.55 2.45
C SER A 104 6.22 22.88 2.98
N LEU A 105 6.46 23.97 2.25
CA LEU A 105 6.01 25.31 2.64
C LEU A 105 4.49 25.45 2.63
N ILE A 106 3.82 24.89 1.61
CA ILE A 106 2.35 24.84 1.52
C ILE A 106 1.78 24.09 2.73
N MET A 107 2.34 22.93 3.07
CA MET A 107 1.87 22.15 4.21
C MET A 107 2.17 22.82 5.55
N PHE A 108 3.34 23.48 5.70
CA PHE A 108 3.75 24.13 6.94
C PHE A 108 2.95 25.40 7.24
N ILE A 109 2.84 26.29 6.25
CA ILE A 109 2.13 27.57 6.39
C ILE A 109 0.62 27.35 6.31
N GLY A 110 0.18 26.45 5.42
CA GLY A 110 -1.23 26.13 5.21
C GLY A 110 -1.84 25.20 6.24
N ALA A 111 -1.09 24.74 7.26
CA ALA A 111 -1.55 23.71 8.20
C ALA A 111 -2.90 24.06 8.85
N ASP A 112 -3.08 25.30 9.33
CA ASP A 112 -4.33 25.74 9.97
C ASP A 112 -5.50 25.73 8.99
N TYR A 113 -5.29 26.28 7.79
CA TYR A 113 -6.30 26.31 6.73
C TYR A 113 -6.65 24.92 6.22
N ILE A 114 -5.66 24.02 6.12
CA ILE A 114 -5.89 22.63 5.74
C ILE A 114 -6.73 21.91 6.81
N CYS A 115 -6.44 22.15 8.10
CA CYS A 115 -7.21 21.57 9.20
C CYS A 115 -8.66 22.06 9.22
N GLU A 116 -8.88 23.35 8.94
CA GLU A 116 -10.22 23.91 8.78
C GLU A 116 -10.99 23.26 7.63
N ILE A 117 -10.37 23.15 6.45
CA ILE A 117 -11.00 22.50 5.28
C ILE A 117 -11.30 21.03 5.52
N THR A 118 -10.41 20.33 6.23
CA THR A 118 -10.55 18.89 6.47
C THR A 118 -11.40 18.58 7.71
N ALA A 119 -11.77 19.61 8.49
CA ALA A 119 -12.48 19.49 9.77
C ALA A 119 -11.79 18.49 10.74
N HIS A 120 -10.45 18.61 10.88
CA HIS A 120 -9.64 17.80 11.80
C HIS A 120 -8.86 18.73 12.76
N PRO A 121 -9.50 19.25 13.82
CA PRO A 121 -8.82 20.12 14.77
C PRO A 121 -7.70 19.38 15.52
N GLY A 122 -6.56 20.05 15.69
CA GLY A 122 -5.38 19.47 16.34
C GLY A 122 -4.39 18.78 15.38
N ALA A 123 -4.71 18.62 14.09
CA ALA A 123 -3.78 18.06 13.12
C ALA A 123 -2.71 19.07 12.63
N GLU A 124 -2.82 20.36 12.98
CA GLU A 124 -1.91 21.43 12.58
C GLU A 124 -0.47 21.15 13.03
N LEU A 125 -0.32 20.76 14.30
CA LEU A 125 0.99 20.53 14.88
C LEU A 125 1.70 19.32 14.25
N PRO A 126 1.10 18.14 14.14
CA PRO A 126 1.68 17.02 13.37
C PRO A 126 1.99 17.38 11.90
N MET A 127 1.13 18.16 11.22
CA MET A 127 1.38 18.61 9.84
C MET A 127 2.62 19.50 9.75
N ARG A 128 2.78 20.46 10.65
CA ARG A 128 3.97 21.33 10.68
C ARG A 128 5.24 20.55 10.97
N VAL A 129 5.18 19.57 11.89
CA VAL A 129 6.35 18.74 12.25
C VAL A 129 6.79 17.82 11.11
N ILE A 130 5.86 17.27 10.32
CA ILE A 130 6.21 16.36 9.23
C ILE A 130 6.54 17.08 7.91
N SER A 131 6.06 18.32 7.73
CA SER A 131 6.18 19.06 6.46
C SER A 131 7.62 19.22 5.94
N PRO A 132 8.68 19.49 6.77
CA PRO A 132 10.05 19.61 6.26
C PRO A 132 10.58 18.34 5.63
N THR A 133 9.99 17.20 5.99
CA THR A 133 10.35 15.90 5.42
C THR A 133 10.10 15.83 3.91
N LEU A 134 9.11 16.57 3.40
CA LEU A 134 8.81 16.62 1.95
C LEU A 134 9.99 17.18 1.13
N PHE A 135 10.70 18.16 1.66
CA PHE A 135 11.91 18.67 1.02
C PHE A 135 13.05 17.64 1.05
N ILE A 136 13.30 17.07 2.22
CA ILE A 136 14.42 16.14 2.43
C ILE A 136 14.24 14.87 1.60
N ILE A 137 13.01 14.36 1.50
CA ILE A 137 12.74 13.12 0.76
C ILE A 137 12.94 13.27 -0.75
N CYS A 138 12.78 14.47 -1.31
CA CYS A 138 13.09 14.72 -2.72
C CYS A 138 14.59 14.59 -3.00
N ILE A 139 15.44 15.03 -2.07
CA ILE A 139 16.88 14.81 -2.14
C ILE A 139 17.20 13.32 -2.04
N THR A 140 16.61 12.65 -1.05
CA THR A 140 16.72 11.20 -0.86
C THR A 140 16.35 10.44 -2.13
N ALA A 141 15.20 10.76 -2.74
CA ALA A 141 14.69 10.11 -3.94
C ALA A 141 15.63 10.33 -5.15
N SER A 142 16.27 11.50 -5.24
CA SER A 142 17.28 11.79 -6.27
C SER A 142 18.53 10.90 -6.11
N ILE A 143 19.01 10.71 -4.88
CA ILE A 143 20.15 9.83 -4.60
C ILE A 143 19.79 8.36 -4.86
N ARG A 144 18.60 7.93 -4.45
CA ARG A 144 18.08 6.58 -4.75
C ARG A 144 18.01 6.34 -6.25
N GLY A 145 17.46 7.29 -7.01
CA GLY A 145 17.40 7.21 -8.47
C GLY A 145 18.80 7.10 -9.10
N TYR A 146 19.79 7.81 -8.58
CA TYR A 146 21.17 7.72 -9.04
C TYR A 146 21.75 6.30 -8.84
N PHE A 147 21.61 5.72 -7.64
CA PHE A 147 22.08 4.36 -7.38
C PHE A 147 21.33 3.30 -8.19
N GLN A 148 20.03 3.46 -8.34
CA GLN A 148 19.19 2.57 -9.18
C GLN A 148 19.63 2.61 -10.65
N GLY A 149 19.97 3.82 -11.18
CA GLY A 149 20.52 3.98 -12.52
C GLY A 149 21.87 3.30 -12.71
N LEU A 150 22.67 3.23 -11.66
CA LEU A 150 23.93 2.47 -11.63
C LEU A 150 23.74 0.96 -11.45
N ARG A 151 22.50 0.48 -11.24
CA ARG A 151 22.16 -0.89 -10.85
C ARG A 151 22.74 -1.29 -9.49
N LYS A 152 22.85 -0.35 -8.54
CA LYS A 152 23.27 -0.58 -7.16
C LYS A 152 22.07 -0.41 -6.25
N MET A 153 21.40 -1.51 -5.91
CA MET A 153 20.12 -1.47 -5.18
C MET A 153 20.32 -1.50 -3.65
N VAL A 154 21.46 -2.01 -3.18
CA VAL A 154 21.75 -2.15 -1.74
C VAL A 154 21.68 -0.83 -0.96
N PRO A 155 22.27 0.31 -1.43
CA PRO A 155 22.16 1.57 -0.68
C PRO A 155 20.71 2.03 -0.50
N THR A 156 19.88 1.87 -1.52
CA THR A 156 18.45 2.18 -1.46
C THR A 156 17.72 1.29 -0.45
N ALA A 157 17.98 -0.02 -0.48
CA ALA A 157 17.36 -0.98 0.43
C ALA A 157 17.72 -0.71 1.90
N VAL A 158 18.99 -0.43 2.19
CA VAL A 158 19.47 -0.10 3.54
C VAL A 158 18.85 1.21 4.03
N SER A 159 18.81 2.25 3.20
CA SER A 159 18.16 3.52 3.56
C SER A 159 16.68 3.33 3.92
N ASN A 160 15.92 2.59 3.10
CA ASN A 160 14.52 2.30 3.38
C ASN A 160 14.34 1.56 4.72
N PHE A 161 15.22 0.61 5.01
CA PHE A 161 15.20 -0.14 6.26
C PHE A 161 15.54 0.73 7.47
N ILE A 162 16.56 1.59 7.37
CA ILE A 162 16.93 2.57 8.42
C ILE A 162 15.72 3.48 8.72
N GLU A 163 15.08 4.05 7.70
CA GLU A 163 13.90 4.91 7.86
C GLU A 163 12.76 4.17 8.56
N ALA A 164 12.48 2.93 8.17
CA ALA A 164 11.41 2.14 8.77
C ALA A 164 11.68 1.81 10.24
N VAL A 165 12.91 1.38 10.57
CA VAL A 165 13.28 1.05 11.95
C VAL A 165 13.29 2.29 12.85
N LEU A 166 13.84 3.41 12.37
CA LEU A 166 13.84 4.65 13.14
C LEU A 166 12.43 5.22 13.34
N LYS A 167 11.57 5.16 12.30
CA LYS A 167 10.15 5.48 12.43
C LYS A 167 9.50 4.65 13.54
N LEU A 168 9.77 3.34 13.58
CA LEU A 168 9.21 2.44 14.59
C LEU A 168 9.70 2.83 15.99
N ILE A 169 11.00 2.94 16.19
CA ILE A 169 11.60 3.18 17.50
C ILE A 169 11.31 4.61 17.99
N LEU A 170 11.65 5.61 17.18
CA LEU A 170 11.54 7.01 17.58
C LEU A 170 10.09 7.50 17.55
N GLY A 171 9.27 7.01 16.60
CA GLY A 171 7.86 7.41 16.53
C GLY A 171 7.05 6.84 17.70
N LEU A 172 7.18 5.53 17.99
CA LEU A 172 6.51 4.93 19.16
C LEU A 172 7.12 5.44 20.47
N GLY A 173 8.44 5.51 20.58
CA GLY A 173 9.11 6.00 21.77
C GLY A 173 8.79 7.46 22.05
N GLY A 174 8.75 8.32 21.01
CA GLY A 174 8.37 9.72 21.13
C GLY A 174 6.93 9.91 21.57
N ALA A 175 5.99 9.18 20.96
CA ALA A 175 4.59 9.22 21.36
C ALA A 175 4.42 8.72 22.82
N ALA A 176 5.11 7.62 23.23
CA ALA A 176 5.12 7.11 24.60
C ALA A 176 5.68 8.12 25.59
N PHE A 177 6.77 8.78 25.22
CA PHE A 177 7.37 9.84 26.04
C PHE A 177 6.39 11.01 26.24
N ALA A 178 5.76 11.50 25.17
CA ALA A 178 4.78 12.57 25.27
C ALA A 178 3.56 12.18 26.12
N ALA A 179 3.07 10.95 25.98
CA ALA A 179 2.00 10.40 26.78
C ALA A 179 2.38 10.29 28.27
N SER A 180 3.60 9.83 28.60
CA SER A 180 4.08 9.74 29.98
C SER A 180 4.20 11.10 30.69
N ARG A 181 4.33 12.19 29.91
CA ARG A 181 4.33 13.56 30.41
C ARG A 181 2.93 14.18 30.52
N GLY A 182 1.89 13.45 30.13
CA GLY A 182 0.51 13.94 30.14
C GLY A 182 0.24 15.03 29.09
N TRP A 183 1.04 15.09 28.01
CA TRP A 183 0.85 16.09 26.95
C TRP A 183 -0.39 15.76 26.11
N SER A 184 -0.95 16.80 25.49
CA SER A 184 -2.18 16.67 24.69
C SER A 184 -2.01 15.68 23.50
N GLY A 185 -3.11 15.10 23.05
CA GLY A 185 -3.12 14.15 21.93
C GLY A 185 -2.48 14.66 20.65
N PRO A 186 -2.74 15.92 20.20
CA PRO A 186 -2.03 16.53 19.09
C PRO A 186 -0.51 16.54 19.25
N VAL A 187 0.00 16.79 20.47
CA VAL A 187 1.45 16.75 20.74
C VAL A 187 1.96 15.32 20.67
N GLN A 188 1.25 14.34 21.21
CA GLN A 188 1.62 12.93 21.10
C GLN A 188 1.69 12.48 19.62
N ALA A 189 0.71 12.88 18.79
CA ALA A 189 0.71 12.63 17.35
C ALA A 189 1.89 13.33 16.64
N ALA A 190 2.24 14.56 17.06
CA ALA A 190 3.40 15.29 16.53
C ALA A 190 4.72 14.55 16.84
N PHE A 191 4.87 14.01 18.05
CA PHE A 191 6.03 13.19 18.40
C PHE A 191 6.07 11.86 17.60
N ALA A 192 4.92 11.25 17.33
CA ALA A 192 4.85 10.07 16.47
C ALA A 192 5.36 10.35 15.04
N VAL A 193 4.93 11.47 14.43
CA VAL A 193 5.38 11.83 13.07
C VAL A 193 6.82 12.35 13.06
N SER A 194 7.33 12.91 14.15
CA SER A 194 8.74 13.32 14.24
C SER A 194 9.70 12.15 14.04
N GLY A 195 9.32 10.96 14.50
CA GLY A 195 10.08 9.73 14.24
C GLY A 195 10.21 9.42 12.75
N ILE A 196 9.19 9.73 11.94
CA ILE A 196 9.24 9.61 10.48
C ILE A 196 10.28 10.60 9.92
N SER A 197 10.20 11.87 10.34
CA SER A 197 11.11 12.94 9.88
C SER A 197 12.56 12.63 10.22
N ILE A 198 12.84 12.23 11.45
CA ILE A 198 14.19 11.86 11.89
C ILE A 198 14.70 10.63 11.12
N GLY A 199 13.85 9.63 10.91
CA GLY A 199 14.18 8.44 10.11
C GLY A 199 14.60 8.80 8.69
N VAL A 200 13.86 9.68 8.03
CA VAL A 200 14.18 10.17 6.68
C VAL A 200 15.49 10.98 6.68
N ILE A 201 15.71 11.84 7.67
CA ILE A 201 16.97 12.61 7.78
C ILE A 201 18.17 11.66 7.88
N ILE A 202 18.12 10.70 8.79
CA ILE A 202 19.24 9.76 9.01
C ILE A 202 19.44 8.85 7.78
N GLY A 203 18.34 8.35 7.17
CA GLY A 203 18.42 7.60 5.92
C GLY A 203 19.02 8.41 4.77
N THR A 204 18.72 9.71 4.70
CA THR A 204 19.29 10.63 3.70
C THR A 204 20.77 10.88 3.96
N VAL A 205 21.18 11.08 5.22
CA VAL A 205 22.59 11.25 5.60
C VAL A 205 23.39 10.00 5.22
N TYR A 206 22.88 8.80 5.53
CA TYR A 206 23.51 7.54 5.10
C TYR A 206 23.69 7.48 3.57
N LEU A 207 22.63 7.80 2.82
CA LEU A 207 22.69 7.81 1.34
C LEU A 207 23.66 8.87 0.81
N ALA A 208 23.69 10.07 1.41
CA ALA A 208 24.58 11.14 1.01
C ALA A 208 26.06 10.76 1.24
N ILE A 209 26.38 10.17 2.38
CA ILE A 209 27.73 9.64 2.66
C ILE A 209 28.10 8.56 1.64
N THR A 210 27.21 7.59 1.42
CA THR A 210 27.41 6.51 0.45
C THR A 210 27.59 7.06 -0.97
N PHE A 211 26.79 8.08 -1.35
CA PHE A 211 26.91 8.76 -2.63
C PHE A 211 28.28 9.44 -2.78
N TYR A 212 28.73 10.18 -1.76
CA TYR A 212 30.01 10.88 -1.80
C TYR A 212 31.18 9.91 -1.97
N LEU A 213 31.13 8.77 -1.26
CA LEU A 213 32.17 7.74 -1.34
C LEU A 213 32.16 6.96 -2.67
N GLN A 214 31.00 6.76 -3.27
CA GLN A 214 30.83 5.86 -4.41
C GLN A 214 30.46 6.53 -5.75
N ARG A 215 30.26 7.85 -5.79
CA ARG A 215 29.78 8.58 -6.99
C ARG A 215 30.67 8.42 -8.22
N ASN A 216 31.97 8.20 -8.01
CA ASN A 216 32.94 8.07 -9.10
C ASN A 216 33.31 6.61 -9.44
N ALA A 217 32.89 5.65 -8.63
CA ALA A 217 33.14 4.25 -8.87
C ALA A 217 32.12 3.68 -9.86
N ASN A 218 32.57 3.13 -11.00
CA ASN A 218 31.75 2.37 -11.97
C ASN A 218 31.13 3.13 -13.14
N ILE A 219 31.50 4.39 -13.40
CA ILE A 219 31.16 5.04 -14.67
C ILE A 219 32.46 5.29 -15.43
N PRO A 220 32.64 4.73 -16.63
CA PRO A 220 33.77 5.08 -17.51
C PRO A 220 33.76 6.58 -17.79
N ASP A 221 34.92 7.16 -18.05
CA ASP A 221 35.06 8.59 -18.41
C ASP A 221 35.57 8.70 -19.85
N THR A 222 34.80 8.15 -20.77
CA THR A 222 35.17 8.05 -22.19
C THR A 222 34.62 9.21 -23.04
N ASP A 223 33.47 9.78 -22.65
CA ASP A 223 32.84 10.90 -23.34
C ASP A 223 32.63 12.06 -22.34
N LYS A 224 33.25 13.20 -22.60
CA LYS A 224 33.19 14.42 -21.77
C LYS A 224 31.99 15.33 -22.12
N THR A 225 31.10 14.90 -23.00
CA THR A 225 29.92 15.67 -23.38
C THR A 225 28.98 15.82 -22.19
N ILE A 226 28.54 17.05 -21.93
CA ILE A 226 27.62 17.37 -20.82
C ILE A 226 26.41 18.11 -21.38
N SER A 227 25.23 17.58 -21.18
CA SER A 227 23.98 18.22 -21.60
C SER A 227 23.66 19.44 -20.74
N PRO A 228 23.08 20.53 -21.29
CA PRO A 228 22.64 21.69 -20.51
C PRO A 228 21.66 21.31 -19.39
N ARG A 229 21.73 22.00 -18.24
CA ARG A 229 20.86 21.72 -17.09
C ARG A 229 19.37 21.81 -17.43
N SER A 230 18.98 22.78 -18.26
CA SER A 230 17.59 22.94 -18.72
C SER A 230 17.08 21.73 -19.52
N VAL A 231 17.93 21.13 -20.36
CA VAL A 231 17.59 19.92 -21.12
C VAL A 231 17.45 18.72 -20.19
N ILE A 232 18.35 18.59 -19.21
CA ILE A 232 18.28 17.53 -18.19
C ILE A 232 16.98 17.66 -17.39
N ALA A 233 16.67 18.86 -16.87
CA ALA A 233 15.45 19.12 -16.09
C ALA A 233 14.18 18.83 -16.91
N LYS A 234 14.11 19.31 -18.17
CA LYS A 234 12.98 19.04 -19.07
C LYS A 234 12.78 17.56 -19.34
N ASN A 235 13.87 16.83 -19.59
CA ASN A 235 13.81 15.38 -19.83
C ASN A 235 13.40 14.61 -18.55
N ALA A 236 13.91 15.03 -17.39
CA ALA A 236 13.52 14.46 -16.11
C ALA A 236 12.03 14.68 -15.83
N LEU A 237 11.51 15.90 -15.97
CA LEU A 237 10.09 16.21 -15.80
C LEU A 237 9.20 15.44 -16.78
N ARG A 238 9.61 15.32 -18.05
CA ARG A 238 8.86 14.55 -19.06
C ARG A 238 8.68 13.07 -18.66
N VAL A 239 9.64 12.50 -17.94
CA VAL A 239 9.55 11.12 -17.44
C VAL A 239 8.85 11.08 -16.09
N ALA A 240 9.20 11.99 -15.18
CA ALA A 240 8.68 11.98 -13.81
C ALA A 240 7.18 12.28 -13.74
N VAL A 241 6.68 13.30 -14.46
CA VAL A 241 5.27 13.73 -14.32
C VAL A 241 4.26 12.61 -14.63
N PRO A 242 4.34 11.88 -15.75
CA PRO A 242 3.42 10.79 -16.01
C PRO A 242 3.47 9.66 -14.95
N VAL A 243 4.68 9.34 -14.48
CA VAL A 243 4.88 8.30 -13.45
C VAL A 243 4.33 8.76 -12.11
N THR A 244 4.53 10.04 -11.77
CA THR A 244 3.96 10.66 -10.56
C THR A 244 2.44 10.62 -10.58
N LEU A 245 1.80 11.05 -11.66
CA LEU A 245 0.34 11.01 -11.79
C LEU A 245 -0.21 9.59 -11.64
N ALA A 246 0.49 8.61 -12.20
CA ALA A 246 0.11 7.21 -12.05
C ALA A 246 0.26 6.71 -10.60
N GLY A 247 1.37 7.05 -9.94
CA GLY A 247 1.68 6.58 -8.60
C GLY A 247 0.90 7.29 -7.49
N SER A 248 0.49 8.55 -7.69
CA SER A 248 -0.22 9.33 -6.68
C SER A 248 -1.74 9.14 -6.65
N ALA A 249 -2.31 8.49 -7.66
CA ALA A 249 -3.76 8.39 -7.81
C ALA A 249 -4.48 7.79 -6.57
N LEU A 250 -3.96 6.71 -5.98
CA LEU A 250 -4.54 6.13 -4.75
C LEU A 250 -4.44 7.07 -3.54
N TYR A 251 -3.40 7.88 -3.45
CA TYR A 251 -3.23 8.83 -2.36
C TYR A 251 -4.16 10.03 -2.48
N PHE A 252 -4.58 10.38 -3.70
CA PHE A 252 -5.68 11.32 -3.91
C PHE A 252 -7.00 10.79 -3.34
N SER A 253 -7.30 9.50 -3.49
CA SER A 253 -8.48 8.89 -2.87
C SER A 253 -8.46 9.11 -1.36
N THR A 254 -7.37 8.70 -0.69
CA THR A 254 -7.24 8.87 0.77
C THR A 254 -7.32 10.34 1.22
N PHE A 255 -6.80 11.26 0.40
CA PHE A 255 -6.93 12.70 0.68
C PHE A 255 -8.41 13.15 0.59
N PHE A 256 -9.14 12.72 -0.43
CA PHE A 256 -10.57 13.04 -0.55
C PHE A 256 -11.39 12.42 0.57
N ASP A 257 -11.11 11.18 0.98
CA ASP A 257 -11.71 10.57 2.17
C ASP A 257 -11.52 11.47 3.40
N THR A 258 -10.30 12.00 3.61
CA THR A 258 -9.99 12.90 4.74
C THR A 258 -10.78 14.21 4.68
N VAL A 259 -10.99 14.77 3.49
CA VAL A 259 -11.74 16.03 3.30
C VAL A 259 -13.25 15.81 3.40
N VAL A 260 -13.76 14.75 2.76
CA VAL A 260 -15.21 14.58 2.56
C VAL A 260 -15.88 14.01 3.80
N ILE A 261 -15.28 13.01 4.45
CA ILE A 261 -15.96 12.23 5.51
C ILE A 261 -16.37 13.13 6.68
N ASN A 262 -15.41 13.84 7.30
CA ASN A 262 -15.71 14.68 8.46
C ASN A 262 -16.68 15.82 8.12
N ASN A 263 -16.43 16.53 7.01
CA ASN A 263 -17.32 17.60 6.56
C ASN A 263 -18.75 17.14 6.33
N ARG A 264 -18.94 15.95 5.75
CA ARG A 264 -20.27 15.39 5.51
C ARG A 264 -20.96 14.89 6.78
N LEU A 265 -20.21 14.33 7.72
CA LEU A 265 -20.74 13.94 9.03
C LEU A 265 -21.22 15.18 9.81
N ILE A 266 -20.40 16.25 9.86
CA ILE A 266 -20.78 17.51 10.50
C ILE A 266 -22.01 18.13 9.82
N PHE A 267 -22.03 18.15 8.49
CA PHE A 267 -23.19 18.62 7.73
C PHE A 267 -24.46 17.82 8.02
N SER A 268 -24.33 16.53 8.31
CA SER A 268 -25.44 15.63 8.68
C SER A 268 -25.93 15.83 10.12
N GLY A 269 -25.26 16.68 10.92
CA GLY A 269 -25.66 17.04 12.28
C GLY A 269 -24.79 16.45 13.41
N PHE A 270 -23.72 15.73 13.10
CA PHE A 270 -22.77 15.28 14.13
C PHE A 270 -21.92 16.48 14.63
N SER A 271 -21.57 16.47 15.92
CA SER A 271 -20.55 17.38 16.42
C SER A 271 -19.18 17.05 15.83
N GLU A 272 -18.28 18.04 15.78
CA GLU A 272 -16.90 17.84 15.30
C GLU A 272 -16.20 16.69 16.01
N GLU A 273 -16.37 16.59 17.32
CA GLU A 273 -15.78 15.53 18.14
C GLU A 273 -16.31 14.14 17.75
N MET A 274 -17.63 13.99 17.53
CA MET A 274 -18.23 12.73 17.13
C MET A 274 -17.86 12.36 15.69
N ALA A 275 -17.79 13.33 14.77
CA ALA A 275 -17.33 13.12 13.41
C ALA A 275 -15.88 12.60 13.38
N ASP A 276 -14.98 13.21 14.16
CA ASP A 276 -13.59 12.78 14.25
C ASP A 276 -13.45 11.37 14.87
N ARG A 277 -14.26 11.03 15.87
CA ARG A 277 -14.29 9.67 16.46
C ARG A 277 -14.76 8.63 15.45
N LEU A 278 -15.81 8.92 14.66
CA LEU A 278 -16.29 8.04 13.59
C LEU A 278 -15.23 7.86 12.49
N TYR A 279 -14.60 8.96 12.06
CA TYR A 279 -13.48 8.93 11.12
C TYR A 279 -12.31 8.11 11.64
N THR A 280 -11.94 8.31 12.90
CA THR A 280 -10.87 7.55 13.56
C THR A 280 -11.17 6.05 13.61
N ALA A 281 -12.40 5.68 13.99
CA ALA A 281 -12.82 4.29 14.00
C ALA A 281 -12.72 3.66 12.60
N TYR A 282 -13.21 4.33 11.57
CA TYR A 282 -13.15 3.87 10.18
C TYR A 282 -11.71 3.73 9.68
N THR A 283 -10.90 4.80 9.77
CA THR A 283 -9.56 4.83 9.18
C THR A 283 -8.54 3.98 9.93
N THR A 284 -8.67 3.89 11.24
CA THR A 284 -7.74 3.12 12.09
C THR A 284 -8.10 1.65 12.12
N LEU A 285 -9.37 1.33 12.41
CA LEU A 285 -9.78 -0.06 12.66
C LEU A 285 -10.09 -0.80 11.36
N ALA A 286 -10.72 -0.16 10.36
CA ALA A 286 -11.15 -0.85 9.16
C ALA A 286 -10.13 -0.75 8.01
N ILE A 287 -9.75 0.46 7.56
CA ILE A 287 -8.85 0.65 6.41
C ILE A 287 -7.52 -0.04 6.64
N SER A 288 -6.93 0.12 7.84
CA SER A 288 -5.61 -0.42 8.14
C SER A 288 -5.53 -1.94 8.01
N ILE A 289 -6.60 -2.64 8.40
CA ILE A 289 -6.68 -4.11 8.32
C ILE A 289 -7.01 -4.56 6.89
N SER A 290 -7.95 -3.87 6.22
CA SER A 290 -8.36 -4.24 4.86
C SER A 290 -7.21 -4.14 3.84
N ASP A 291 -6.26 -3.20 4.04
CA ASP A 291 -5.10 -3.03 3.15
C ASP A 291 -3.99 -4.09 3.38
N LEU A 292 -4.00 -4.82 4.49
CA LEU A 292 -2.93 -5.79 4.79
C LEU A 292 -2.78 -6.87 3.72
N VAL A 293 -3.86 -7.49 3.30
CA VAL A 293 -3.82 -8.61 2.34
C VAL A 293 -3.39 -8.14 0.94
N PRO A 294 -4.02 -7.12 0.33
CA PRO A 294 -3.60 -6.61 -0.98
C PRO A 294 -2.14 -6.18 -0.98
N SER A 295 -1.72 -5.44 0.03
CA SER A 295 -0.40 -4.82 0.06
C SER A 295 0.73 -5.80 0.40
N THR A 296 0.48 -6.80 1.24
CA THR A 296 1.52 -7.73 1.70
C THR A 296 1.61 -9.01 0.89
N LEU A 297 0.49 -9.54 0.41
CA LEU A 297 0.45 -10.83 -0.30
C LEU A 297 0.32 -10.67 -1.81
N VAL A 298 -0.59 -9.81 -2.28
CA VAL A 298 -0.90 -9.75 -3.72
C VAL A 298 0.04 -8.81 -4.48
N TYR A 299 0.36 -7.65 -3.93
CA TYR A 299 1.22 -6.67 -4.60
C TYR A 299 2.63 -7.19 -4.95
N PRO A 300 3.35 -7.94 -4.08
CA PRO A 300 4.62 -8.55 -4.45
C PRO A 300 4.51 -9.56 -5.60
N ILE A 301 3.40 -10.32 -5.66
CA ILE A 301 3.14 -11.25 -6.77
C ILE A 301 2.94 -10.47 -8.06
N ALA A 302 2.13 -9.41 -8.04
CA ALA A 302 1.91 -8.54 -9.19
C ALA A 302 3.22 -7.93 -9.72
N LEU A 303 4.11 -7.47 -8.82
CA LEU A 303 5.43 -6.95 -9.19
C LEU A 303 6.35 -8.00 -9.81
N SER A 304 6.30 -9.25 -9.36
CA SER A 304 7.14 -10.34 -9.88
C SER A 304 6.78 -10.75 -11.31
N ILE A 305 5.52 -10.57 -11.69
CA ILE A 305 5.00 -10.92 -13.02
C ILE A 305 5.44 -9.90 -14.07
N LEU A 306 5.61 -8.63 -13.70
CA LEU A 306 5.92 -7.54 -14.61
C LEU A 306 7.16 -7.79 -15.48
N PRO A 307 8.35 -8.16 -14.94
CA PRO A 307 9.51 -8.45 -15.77
C PRO A 307 9.36 -9.71 -16.63
N ALA A 308 8.74 -10.78 -16.08
CA ALA A 308 8.54 -12.03 -16.81
C ALA A 308 7.61 -11.83 -18.01
N MET A 309 6.50 -11.12 -17.81
CA MET A 309 5.55 -10.80 -18.88
C MET A 309 6.14 -9.85 -19.91
N SER A 310 6.90 -8.83 -19.50
CA SER A 310 7.58 -7.91 -20.42
C SER A 310 8.59 -8.64 -21.31
N ALA A 311 9.33 -9.61 -20.75
CA ALA A 311 10.26 -10.44 -21.52
C ALA A 311 9.53 -11.38 -22.52
N ALA A 312 8.40 -11.95 -22.13
CA ALA A 312 7.58 -12.78 -23.02
C ALA A 312 6.97 -11.96 -24.18
N LEU A 313 6.52 -10.73 -23.89
CA LEU A 313 6.02 -9.78 -24.90
C LEU A 313 7.11 -9.38 -25.89
N ALA A 314 8.31 -9.03 -25.40
CA ALA A 314 9.45 -8.68 -26.24
C ALA A 314 9.90 -9.85 -27.14
N GLY A 315 9.75 -11.09 -26.67
CA GLY A 315 10.05 -12.31 -27.42
C GLY A 315 8.91 -12.83 -28.31
N ASN A 316 7.78 -12.11 -28.42
CA ASN A 316 6.57 -12.52 -29.14
C ASN A 316 6.04 -13.92 -28.74
N ARG A 317 6.22 -14.30 -27.45
CA ARG A 317 5.80 -15.60 -26.90
C ARG A 317 4.36 -15.55 -26.41
N ASN A 318 3.40 -15.45 -27.33
CA ASN A 318 1.99 -15.19 -27.03
C ASN A 318 1.34 -16.24 -26.11
N SER A 319 1.75 -17.51 -26.18
CA SER A 319 1.25 -18.59 -25.28
C SER A 319 1.66 -18.34 -23.83
N GLU A 320 2.91 -17.91 -23.58
CA GLU A 320 3.39 -17.58 -22.24
C GLU A 320 2.70 -16.30 -21.72
N VAL A 321 2.53 -15.27 -22.55
CA VAL A 321 1.80 -14.05 -22.19
C VAL A 321 0.37 -14.39 -21.73
N SER A 322 -0.32 -15.24 -22.48
CA SER A 322 -1.66 -15.72 -22.13
C SER A 322 -1.66 -16.46 -20.79
N GLY A 323 -0.67 -17.34 -20.56
CA GLY A 323 -0.46 -18.03 -19.30
C GLY A 323 -0.24 -17.08 -18.12
N TYR A 324 0.61 -16.07 -18.27
CA TYR A 324 0.86 -15.06 -17.23
C TYR A 324 -0.39 -14.26 -16.88
N ILE A 325 -1.17 -13.81 -17.87
CA ILE A 325 -2.41 -13.07 -17.63
C ILE A 325 -3.41 -13.93 -16.83
N HIS A 326 -3.65 -15.15 -17.28
CA HIS A 326 -4.62 -16.04 -16.64
C HIS A 326 -4.19 -16.40 -15.21
N SER A 327 -2.92 -16.83 -15.04
CA SER A 327 -2.40 -17.27 -13.75
C SER A 327 -2.33 -16.13 -12.73
N SER A 328 -1.89 -14.92 -13.13
CA SER A 328 -1.79 -13.78 -12.20
C SER A 328 -3.14 -13.33 -11.66
N ILE A 329 -4.14 -13.17 -12.53
CA ILE A 329 -5.50 -12.79 -12.14
C ILE A 329 -6.10 -13.86 -11.24
N ARG A 330 -5.89 -15.13 -11.57
CA ARG A 330 -6.44 -16.25 -10.81
C ARG A 330 -5.79 -16.40 -9.44
N ILE A 331 -4.47 -16.29 -9.34
CA ILE A 331 -3.74 -16.36 -8.06
C ILE A 331 -4.16 -15.21 -7.14
N SER A 332 -4.29 -13.99 -7.68
CA SER A 332 -4.79 -12.86 -6.90
C SER A 332 -6.18 -13.14 -6.32
N GLY A 333 -7.08 -13.76 -7.10
CA GLY A 333 -8.40 -14.17 -6.63
C GLY A 333 -8.35 -15.30 -5.59
N ILE A 334 -7.48 -16.30 -5.78
CA ILE A 334 -7.30 -17.44 -4.85
C ILE A 334 -6.86 -16.95 -3.46
N ILE A 335 -6.09 -15.86 -3.38
CA ILE A 335 -5.64 -15.27 -2.11
C ILE A 335 -6.68 -14.28 -1.58
N ALA A 336 -7.17 -13.37 -2.41
CA ALA A 336 -7.99 -12.26 -1.97
C ALA A 336 -9.42 -12.69 -1.58
N ILE A 337 -10.02 -13.67 -2.28
CA ILE A 337 -11.40 -14.08 -2.04
C ILE A 337 -11.57 -14.72 -0.66
N PRO A 338 -10.78 -15.76 -0.24
CA PRO A 338 -10.93 -16.31 1.10
C PRO A 338 -10.57 -15.31 2.19
N SER A 339 -9.60 -14.42 1.94
CA SER A 339 -9.26 -13.34 2.87
C SER A 339 -10.44 -12.37 3.06
N ALA A 340 -11.15 -12.03 1.98
CA ALA A 340 -12.34 -11.18 2.05
C ALA A 340 -13.45 -11.85 2.85
N PHE A 341 -13.79 -13.10 2.57
CA PHE A 341 -14.82 -13.84 3.29
C PHE A 341 -14.47 -14.06 4.76
N GLY A 342 -13.21 -14.45 5.04
CA GLY A 342 -12.71 -14.65 6.40
C GLY A 342 -12.72 -13.35 7.22
N LEU A 343 -12.22 -12.25 6.66
CA LEU A 343 -12.22 -10.95 7.34
C LEU A 343 -13.63 -10.36 7.48
N ALA A 344 -14.55 -10.59 6.55
CA ALA A 344 -15.92 -10.15 6.70
C ALA A 344 -16.59 -10.78 7.93
N VAL A 345 -16.41 -12.09 8.11
CA VAL A 345 -17.03 -12.85 9.21
C VAL A 345 -16.30 -12.64 10.55
N LEU A 346 -14.97 -12.51 10.52
CA LEU A 346 -14.13 -12.31 11.70
C LEU A 346 -13.76 -10.83 11.92
N ALA A 347 -14.50 -9.86 11.34
CA ALA A 347 -14.17 -8.45 11.41
C ALA A 347 -14.06 -7.94 12.86
N ARG A 348 -15.08 -8.20 13.69
CA ARG A 348 -15.09 -7.80 15.10
C ARG A 348 -13.98 -8.49 15.91
N PRO A 349 -13.82 -9.83 15.86
CA PRO A 349 -12.73 -10.55 16.53
C PRO A 349 -11.33 -10.03 16.20
N VAL A 350 -11.07 -9.75 14.91
CA VAL A 350 -9.79 -9.22 14.45
C VAL A 350 -9.50 -7.85 15.07
N ILE A 351 -10.49 -6.96 15.06
CA ILE A 351 -10.34 -5.62 15.63
C ILE A 351 -10.13 -5.70 17.13
N GLN A 352 -10.92 -6.51 17.85
CA GLN A 352 -10.77 -6.72 19.28
C GLN A 352 -9.40 -7.28 19.65
N MET A 353 -8.88 -8.22 18.87
CA MET A 353 -7.55 -8.78 19.09
C MET A 353 -6.44 -7.73 18.92
N ILE A 354 -6.52 -6.92 17.86
CA ILE A 354 -5.46 -5.98 17.49
C ILE A 354 -5.53 -4.70 18.33
N TYR A 355 -6.72 -4.16 18.52
CA TYR A 355 -6.97 -2.84 19.11
C TYR A 355 -7.68 -2.92 20.47
N PHE A 356 -7.40 -3.94 21.25
CA PHE A 356 -8.02 -4.16 22.57
C PHE A 356 -7.86 -2.94 23.49
N GLY A 357 -9.00 -2.31 23.83
CA GLY A 357 -9.04 -1.15 24.75
C GLY A 357 -8.60 0.19 24.18
N SER A 358 -8.25 0.28 22.89
CA SER A 358 -7.69 1.51 22.28
C SER A 358 -8.70 2.63 22.09
N LEU A 359 -9.96 2.28 21.82
CA LEU A 359 -11.06 3.20 21.53
C LEU A 359 -12.25 2.77 22.39
N SER A 360 -12.27 3.24 23.64
CA SER A 360 -13.24 2.78 24.66
C SER A 360 -14.42 3.71 24.87
N LYS A 361 -14.35 4.96 24.39
CA LYS A 361 -15.45 5.91 24.56
C LYS A 361 -16.54 5.68 23.53
N GLU A 362 -17.77 5.57 24.01
CA GLU A 362 -18.95 5.45 23.17
C GLU A 362 -19.15 6.66 22.23
N ILE A 363 -19.72 6.40 21.09
CA ILE A 363 -20.08 7.41 20.08
C ILE A 363 -21.60 7.52 20.09
N THR A 364 -22.12 8.72 20.31
CA THR A 364 -23.56 8.98 20.22
C THR A 364 -23.96 9.24 18.77
N LEU A 365 -24.89 8.46 18.27
CA LEU A 365 -25.45 8.63 16.93
C LEU A 365 -26.57 9.69 16.94
N LEU A 366 -26.99 10.12 15.74
CA LEU A 366 -28.02 11.16 15.57
C LEU A 366 -29.40 10.77 16.13
N ASP A 367 -29.70 9.48 16.24
CA ASP A 367 -30.91 8.93 16.83
C ASP A 367 -30.86 8.83 18.37
N GLY A 368 -29.76 9.29 18.99
CA GLY A 368 -29.51 9.20 20.43
C GLY A 368 -29.01 7.85 20.92
N SER A 369 -28.87 6.85 20.05
CA SER A 369 -28.25 5.57 20.40
C SER A 369 -26.73 5.72 20.54
N THR A 370 -26.12 4.86 21.35
CA THR A 370 -24.66 4.82 21.52
C THR A 370 -24.09 3.56 20.89
N VAL A 371 -22.96 3.71 20.22
CA VAL A 371 -22.21 2.61 19.59
C VAL A 371 -20.74 2.65 20.02
N MET A 372 -20.15 1.47 20.14
CA MET A 372 -18.71 1.39 20.38
C MET A 372 -17.93 1.59 19.09
N PRO A 373 -16.78 2.30 19.11
CA PRO A 373 -15.90 2.45 17.93
C PRO A 373 -15.53 1.11 17.27
N ILE A 374 -15.39 0.06 18.07
CA ILE A 374 -15.12 -1.29 17.58
C ILE A 374 -16.24 -1.81 16.68
N ASP A 375 -17.50 -1.54 17.00
CA ASP A 375 -18.65 -1.97 16.20
C ASP A 375 -18.71 -1.19 14.86
N VAL A 376 -18.44 0.12 14.91
CA VAL A 376 -18.31 0.94 13.70
C VAL A 376 -17.18 0.40 12.81
N GLY A 377 -16.02 0.12 13.41
CA GLY A 377 -14.88 -0.47 12.69
C GLY A 377 -15.20 -1.85 12.13
N ALA A 378 -15.92 -2.72 12.87
CA ALA A 378 -16.26 -4.08 12.45
C ALA A 378 -17.20 -4.09 11.23
N VAL A 379 -18.26 -3.28 11.26
CA VAL A 379 -19.18 -3.15 10.11
C VAL A 379 -18.44 -2.55 8.91
N SER A 380 -17.64 -1.52 9.12
CA SER A 380 -16.83 -0.90 8.05
C SER A 380 -15.83 -1.89 7.46
N LEU A 381 -15.14 -2.68 8.29
CA LEU A 381 -14.21 -3.71 7.83
C LEU A 381 -14.92 -4.83 7.07
N ALA A 382 -16.10 -5.26 7.51
CA ALA A 382 -16.89 -6.27 6.81
C ALA A 382 -17.26 -5.80 5.40
N ILE A 383 -17.66 -4.53 5.22
CA ILE A 383 -17.93 -3.93 3.91
C ILE A 383 -16.64 -3.83 3.07
N LEU A 384 -15.54 -3.30 3.65
CA LEU A 384 -14.25 -3.17 2.96
C LEU A 384 -13.64 -4.53 2.59
N SER A 385 -14.01 -5.59 3.30
CA SER A 385 -13.51 -6.94 2.98
C SER A 385 -13.85 -7.36 1.56
N ALA A 386 -15.02 -6.99 1.03
CA ALA A 386 -15.33 -7.17 -0.40
C ALA A 386 -14.37 -6.34 -1.29
N GLY A 387 -13.96 -5.17 -0.83
CA GLY A 387 -12.98 -4.31 -1.50
C GLY A 387 -11.59 -4.93 -1.63
N ILE A 388 -11.19 -5.84 -0.73
CA ILE A 388 -9.92 -6.57 -0.79
C ILE A 388 -9.76 -7.30 -2.13
N VAL A 389 -10.83 -7.93 -2.62
CA VAL A 389 -10.81 -8.65 -3.90
C VAL A 389 -10.55 -7.69 -5.05
N PHE A 390 -11.28 -6.57 -5.08
CA PHE A 390 -11.15 -5.58 -6.15
C PHE A 390 -9.80 -4.87 -6.11
N LEU A 391 -9.31 -4.47 -4.93
CA LEU A 391 -8.01 -3.82 -4.77
C LEU A 391 -6.85 -4.76 -5.19
N SER A 392 -6.97 -6.05 -4.85
CA SER A 392 -6.00 -7.08 -5.25
C SER A 392 -5.98 -7.30 -6.78
N LEU A 393 -7.15 -7.40 -7.40
CA LEU A 393 -7.28 -7.54 -8.85
C LEU A 393 -6.84 -6.26 -9.58
N MET A 394 -7.12 -5.08 -9.01
CA MET A 394 -6.66 -3.81 -9.54
C MET A 394 -5.13 -3.76 -9.56
N SER A 395 -4.46 -4.14 -8.46
CA SER A 395 -2.98 -4.17 -8.39
C SER A 395 -2.38 -5.09 -9.45
N THR A 396 -2.97 -6.26 -9.64
CA THR A 396 -2.53 -7.25 -10.65
C THR A 396 -2.75 -6.74 -12.07
N THR A 397 -3.93 -6.19 -12.36
CA THR A 397 -4.24 -5.66 -13.69
C THR A 397 -3.43 -4.42 -14.02
N ASN A 398 -3.07 -3.60 -13.03
CA ASN A 398 -2.11 -2.50 -13.18
C ASN A 398 -0.74 -3.03 -13.66
N ALA A 399 -0.20 -4.07 -13.01
CA ALA A 399 1.08 -4.67 -13.40
C ALA A 399 1.03 -5.23 -14.83
N LEU A 400 -0.07 -5.89 -15.21
CA LEU A 400 -0.28 -6.39 -16.56
C LEU A 400 -0.30 -5.25 -17.60
N LEU A 401 -1.03 -4.17 -17.36
CA LEU A 401 -1.10 -3.02 -18.25
C LEU A 401 0.25 -2.29 -18.37
N HIS A 402 0.99 -2.19 -17.26
CA HIS A 402 2.36 -1.66 -17.26
C HIS A 402 3.31 -2.52 -18.12
N SER A 403 3.17 -3.85 -18.07
CA SER A 403 3.96 -4.76 -18.94
C SER A 403 3.70 -4.53 -20.42
N TYR A 404 2.47 -4.17 -20.81
CA TYR A 404 2.12 -3.76 -22.17
C TYR A 404 2.54 -2.32 -22.52
N GLY A 405 3.19 -1.58 -21.61
CA GLY A 405 3.53 -0.17 -21.79
C GLY A 405 2.33 0.79 -21.76
N LYS A 406 1.15 0.32 -21.33
CA LYS A 406 -0.08 1.12 -21.28
C LYS A 406 -0.24 1.78 -19.91
N ASN A 407 0.74 2.56 -19.49
CA ASN A 407 0.83 3.13 -18.15
C ASN A 407 -0.31 4.10 -17.78
N PHE A 408 -0.94 4.75 -18.74
CA PHE A 408 -2.03 5.70 -18.51
C PHE A 408 -3.40 5.05 -18.29
N LEU A 409 -3.62 3.81 -18.76
CA LEU A 409 -4.91 3.15 -18.59
C LEU A 409 -5.28 2.92 -17.11
N PRO A 410 -4.38 2.42 -16.24
CA PRO A 410 -4.65 2.34 -14.80
C PRO A 410 -4.97 3.69 -14.16
N VAL A 411 -4.29 4.77 -14.60
CA VAL A 411 -4.55 6.12 -14.09
C VAL A 411 -5.96 6.57 -14.41
N ILE A 412 -6.39 6.40 -15.66
CA ILE A 412 -7.76 6.74 -16.08
C ILE A 412 -8.77 5.93 -15.27
N SER A 413 -8.53 4.63 -15.12
CA SER A 413 -9.43 3.72 -14.39
C SER A 413 -9.62 4.15 -12.93
N ILE A 414 -8.53 4.45 -12.23
CA ILE A 414 -8.61 4.88 -10.83
C ILE A 414 -9.16 6.31 -10.71
N SER A 415 -8.88 7.21 -11.65
CA SER A 415 -9.45 8.57 -11.62
C SER A 415 -10.97 8.56 -11.77
N VAL A 416 -11.51 7.68 -12.63
CA VAL A 416 -12.98 7.47 -12.70
C VAL A 416 -13.50 6.89 -11.39
N GLY A 417 -12.77 5.93 -10.80
CA GLY A 417 -13.10 5.38 -9.48
C GLY A 417 -13.16 6.45 -8.39
N ILE A 418 -12.17 7.34 -8.33
CA ILE A 418 -12.10 8.45 -7.35
C ILE A 418 -13.26 9.43 -7.54
N LEU A 419 -13.59 9.76 -8.78
CA LEU A 419 -14.75 10.62 -9.05
C LEU A 419 -16.04 10.01 -8.48
N LEU A 420 -16.24 8.71 -8.71
CA LEU A 420 -17.40 8.00 -8.15
C LEU A 420 -17.33 7.87 -6.62
N LEU A 421 -16.14 7.74 -6.05
CA LEU A 421 -15.93 7.75 -4.59
C LEU A 421 -16.42 9.06 -3.99
N ILE A 422 -15.95 10.20 -4.49
CA ILE A 422 -16.33 11.52 -3.99
C ILE A 422 -17.86 11.72 -4.07
N ILE A 423 -18.47 11.35 -5.20
CA ILE A 423 -19.91 11.45 -5.38
C ILE A 423 -20.64 10.54 -4.38
N SER A 424 -20.23 9.28 -4.28
CA SER A 424 -20.87 8.29 -3.39
C SER A 424 -20.70 8.65 -1.92
N GLU A 425 -19.52 9.09 -1.49
CA GLU A 425 -19.31 9.55 -0.11
C GLU A 425 -20.20 10.74 0.22
N THR A 426 -20.19 11.74 -0.66
CA THR A 426 -21.00 12.95 -0.46
C THR A 426 -22.49 12.64 -0.33
N LEU A 427 -22.99 11.67 -1.11
CA LEU A 427 -24.41 11.29 -1.08
C LEU A 427 -24.73 10.35 0.09
N LEU A 428 -23.94 9.28 0.27
CA LEU A 428 -24.27 8.22 1.23
C LEU A 428 -24.03 8.64 2.68
N ILE A 429 -22.95 9.37 2.98
CA ILE A 429 -22.68 9.86 4.33
C ILE A 429 -23.73 10.91 4.74
N GLY A 430 -24.27 11.66 3.77
CA GLY A 430 -25.35 12.61 4.00
C GLY A 430 -26.70 12.00 4.38
N ILE A 431 -26.87 10.69 4.25
CA ILE A 431 -28.08 9.98 4.64
C ILE A 431 -27.94 9.54 6.11
N PRO A 432 -28.76 10.05 7.05
CA PRO A 432 -28.62 9.77 8.49
C PRO A 432 -28.58 8.29 8.87
N SER A 433 -29.33 7.44 8.16
CA SER A 433 -29.37 6.00 8.41
C SER A 433 -28.12 5.24 7.92
N ILE A 434 -27.34 5.82 7.01
CA ILE A 434 -26.10 5.23 6.48
C ILE A 434 -24.90 5.83 7.23
N GLY A 435 -24.84 7.16 7.34
CA GLY A 435 -23.78 7.86 8.06
C GLY A 435 -22.38 7.45 7.62
N ILE A 436 -21.50 7.15 8.59
CA ILE A 436 -20.09 6.77 8.34
C ILE A 436 -19.95 5.53 7.45
N TYR A 437 -20.93 4.62 7.43
CA TYR A 437 -20.86 3.40 6.60
C TYR A 437 -20.94 3.70 5.09
N GLY A 438 -21.32 4.93 4.70
CA GLY A 438 -21.20 5.42 3.33
C GLY A 438 -19.76 5.43 2.82
N ALA A 439 -18.76 5.67 3.67
CA ALA A 439 -17.36 5.72 3.30
C ALA A 439 -16.81 4.35 2.81
N PRO A 440 -16.95 3.23 3.54
CA PRO A 440 -16.52 1.93 3.03
C PRO A 440 -17.31 1.48 1.78
N ILE A 441 -18.58 1.85 1.63
CA ILE A 441 -19.37 1.57 0.43
C ILE A 441 -18.80 2.35 -0.77
N ALA A 442 -18.48 3.62 -0.61
CA ALA A 442 -17.88 4.46 -1.65
C ALA A 442 -16.48 3.93 -2.07
N SER A 443 -15.65 3.52 -1.11
CA SER A 443 -14.37 2.86 -1.39
C SER A 443 -14.56 1.58 -2.20
N LEU A 444 -15.56 0.76 -1.89
CA LEU A 444 -15.92 -0.44 -2.66
C LEU A 444 -16.32 -0.09 -4.09
N ILE A 445 -17.13 0.95 -4.30
CA ILE A 445 -17.51 1.46 -5.62
C ILE A 445 -16.27 1.90 -6.41
N CYS A 446 -15.34 2.63 -5.77
CA CYS A 446 -14.10 3.08 -6.38
C CYS A 446 -13.26 1.89 -6.89
N TYR A 447 -12.93 0.95 -6.00
CA TYR A 447 -12.06 -0.18 -6.33
C TYR A 447 -12.70 -1.14 -7.34
N SER A 448 -14.00 -1.39 -7.23
CA SER A 448 -14.74 -2.23 -8.20
C SER A 448 -14.76 -1.59 -9.58
N THR A 449 -15.04 -0.29 -9.68
CA THR A 449 -15.03 0.46 -10.95
C THR A 449 -13.64 0.44 -11.60
N ALA A 450 -12.60 0.79 -10.84
CA ALA A 450 -11.23 0.78 -11.35
C ALA A 450 -10.81 -0.63 -11.83
N THR A 451 -11.17 -1.67 -11.09
CA THR A 451 -10.89 -3.06 -11.46
C THR A 451 -11.62 -3.46 -12.75
N VAL A 452 -12.90 -3.15 -12.88
CA VAL A 452 -13.69 -3.48 -14.07
C VAL A 452 -13.13 -2.77 -15.31
N LEU A 453 -12.77 -1.49 -15.18
CA LEU A 453 -12.16 -0.73 -16.28
C LEU A 453 -10.79 -1.31 -16.67
N ASN A 454 -9.95 -1.65 -15.69
CA ASN A 454 -8.67 -2.29 -15.94
C ASN A 454 -8.81 -3.67 -16.61
N MET A 455 -9.75 -4.50 -16.14
CA MET A 455 -10.04 -5.81 -16.76
C MET A 455 -10.50 -5.66 -18.22
N ARG A 456 -11.34 -4.66 -18.50
CA ARG A 456 -11.73 -4.32 -19.90
C ARG A 456 -10.53 -3.88 -20.72
N ALA A 457 -9.64 -3.07 -20.14
CA ALA A 457 -8.42 -2.62 -20.80
C ALA A 457 -7.47 -3.80 -21.10
N VAL A 458 -7.24 -4.68 -20.11
CA VAL A 458 -6.43 -5.91 -20.31
C VAL A 458 -7.02 -6.76 -21.42
N ARG A 459 -8.35 -6.99 -21.42
CA ARG A 459 -9.04 -7.74 -22.48
C ARG A 459 -8.84 -7.10 -23.87
N LYS A 460 -8.95 -5.76 -23.96
CA LYS A 460 -8.78 -5.03 -25.23
C LYS A 460 -7.34 -5.12 -25.75
N VAL A 461 -6.35 -5.02 -24.87
CA VAL A 461 -4.94 -5.02 -25.24
C VAL A 461 -4.42 -6.43 -25.54
N SER A 462 -4.87 -7.44 -24.78
CA SER A 462 -4.41 -8.84 -24.96
C SER A 462 -5.24 -9.65 -25.95
N GLY A 463 -6.44 -9.18 -26.32
CA GLY A 463 -7.40 -9.95 -27.13
C GLY A 463 -8.04 -11.15 -26.40
N MET A 464 -7.70 -11.39 -25.14
CA MET A 464 -8.15 -12.57 -24.38
C MET A 464 -9.55 -12.35 -23.79
N ARG A 465 -10.36 -13.39 -23.83
CA ARG A 465 -11.66 -13.43 -23.14
C ARG A 465 -11.46 -14.03 -21.75
N LEU A 466 -11.50 -13.20 -20.72
CA LEU A 466 -11.49 -13.63 -19.34
C LEU A 466 -12.93 -13.90 -18.89
N ASN A 467 -13.20 -15.12 -18.45
CA ASN A 467 -14.51 -15.51 -17.91
C ASN A 467 -14.45 -15.49 -16.37
N PRO A 468 -15.09 -14.53 -15.69
CA PRO A 468 -15.02 -14.41 -14.23
C PRO A 468 -15.54 -15.66 -13.49
N ILE A 469 -16.58 -16.31 -14.01
CA ILE A 469 -17.17 -17.51 -13.38
C ILE A 469 -16.17 -18.68 -13.39
N LYS A 470 -15.46 -18.86 -14.50
CA LYS A 470 -14.44 -19.93 -14.60
C LYS A 470 -13.21 -19.61 -13.74
N LEU A 471 -12.86 -18.32 -13.59
CA LEU A 471 -11.71 -17.89 -12.80
C LEU A 471 -12.00 -17.98 -11.29
N PHE A 472 -13.15 -17.49 -10.85
CA PHE A 472 -13.43 -17.23 -9.44
C PHE A 472 -14.55 -18.09 -8.84
N GLY A 473 -15.35 -18.80 -9.64
CA GLY A 473 -16.50 -19.59 -9.14
C GLY A 473 -16.11 -20.60 -8.08
N LYS A 474 -15.08 -21.43 -8.33
CA LYS A 474 -14.58 -22.39 -7.33
C LYS A 474 -13.98 -21.71 -6.10
N PRO A 475 -13.06 -20.70 -6.20
CA PRO A 475 -12.59 -19.94 -5.06
C PRO A 475 -13.69 -19.33 -4.21
N VAL A 476 -14.76 -18.78 -4.80
CA VAL A 476 -15.89 -18.20 -4.07
C VAL A 476 -16.64 -19.24 -3.24
N ILE A 477 -16.97 -20.41 -3.83
CA ILE A 477 -17.65 -21.49 -3.12
C ILE A 477 -16.79 -21.99 -1.95
N CYS A 478 -15.48 -22.22 -2.20
CA CYS A 478 -14.56 -22.66 -1.16
C CYS A 478 -14.39 -21.61 -0.06
N ALA A 479 -14.39 -20.32 -0.41
CA ALA A 479 -14.29 -19.22 0.55
C ALA A 479 -15.56 -19.06 1.40
N ALA A 480 -16.73 -19.32 0.84
CA ALA A 480 -17.97 -19.35 1.61
C ALA A 480 -17.93 -20.49 2.67
N LEU A 481 -17.46 -21.68 2.30
CA LEU A 481 -17.26 -22.77 3.25
C LEU A 481 -16.18 -22.45 4.30
N CYS A 482 -15.10 -21.77 3.90
CA CYS A 482 -14.08 -21.24 4.80
C CYS A 482 -14.71 -20.28 5.84
N ALA A 483 -15.55 -19.36 5.41
CA ALA A 483 -16.21 -18.38 6.30
C ALA A 483 -17.12 -19.07 7.31
N VAL A 484 -17.90 -20.07 6.89
CA VAL A 484 -18.75 -20.87 7.79
C VAL A 484 -17.89 -21.62 8.82
N ALA A 485 -16.80 -22.25 8.39
CA ALA A 485 -15.89 -22.96 9.30
C ALA A 485 -15.17 -22.01 10.27
N ALA A 486 -14.76 -20.82 9.78
CA ALA A 486 -14.13 -19.80 10.60
C ALA A 486 -15.09 -19.25 11.67
N PHE A 487 -16.33 -18.95 11.29
CA PHE A 487 -17.36 -18.52 12.23
C PHE A 487 -17.70 -19.60 13.25
N GLY A 488 -17.87 -20.84 12.80
CA GLY A 488 -18.14 -21.97 13.67
C GLY A 488 -17.03 -22.22 14.69
N GLY A 489 -15.76 -22.19 14.24
CA GLY A 489 -14.60 -22.33 15.13
C GLY A 489 -14.50 -21.20 16.15
N TYR A 490 -14.74 -19.94 15.73
CA TYR A 490 -14.79 -18.78 16.61
C TYR A 490 -15.91 -18.92 17.65
N SER A 491 -17.14 -19.19 17.20
CA SER A 491 -18.32 -19.31 18.09
C SER A 491 -18.19 -20.46 19.09
N LEU A 492 -17.65 -21.61 18.66
CA LEU A 492 -17.39 -22.74 19.56
C LEU A 492 -16.33 -22.39 20.61
N SER A 493 -15.29 -21.67 20.25
CA SER A 493 -14.26 -21.26 21.21
C SER A 493 -14.79 -20.29 22.27
N GLY A 494 -15.81 -19.48 21.96
CA GLY A 494 -16.49 -18.60 22.91
C GLY A 494 -17.22 -19.32 24.06
N LEU A 495 -17.48 -20.63 23.92
CA LEU A 495 -18.02 -21.46 25.00
C LEU A 495 -17.00 -21.77 26.10
N PHE A 496 -15.71 -21.70 25.81
CA PHE A 496 -14.60 -22.10 26.70
C PHE A 496 -13.66 -20.94 27.05
N VAL A 497 -13.68 -19.85 26.26
CA VAL A 497 -12.75 -18.73 26.40
C VAL A 497 -13.52 -17.42 26.47
N SER A 498 -13.17 -16.55 27.44
CA SER A 498 -13.81 -15.25 27.62
C SER A 498 -13.25 -14.19 26.67
N GLU A 499 -14.11 -13.41 26.02
CA GLU A 499 -13.77 -12.22 25.22
C GLU A 499 -13.24 -11.05 26.08
N ALA A 500 -13.37 -11.11 27.41
CA ALA A 500 -12.99 -10.03 28.31
C ALA A 500 -11.47 -9.80 28.40
N THR A 501 -10.66 -10.69 27.82
CA THR A 501 -9.20 -10.57 27.87
C THR A 501 -8.61 -10.54 26.45
N ARG A 502 -7.53 -9.76 26.27
CA ARG A 502 -6.82 -9.72 24.98
C ARG A 502 -6.34 -11.11 24.55
N MET A 503 -5.84 -11.92 25.49
CA MET A 503 -5.37 -13.26 25.21
C MET A 503 -6.53 -14.19 24.82
N GLY A 504 -7.70 -14.03 25.44
CA GLY A 504 -8.91 -14.76 25.05
C GLY A 504 -9.29 -14.46 23.60
N ASN A 505 -9.31 -13.19 23.19
CA ASN A 505 -9.57 -12.80 21.81
C ASN A 505 -8.56 -13.37 20.81
N VAL A 506 -7.26 -13.45 21.18
CA VAL A 506 -6.23 -14.10 20.35
C VAL A 506 -6.53 -15.58 20.15
N VAL A 507 -6.84 -16.29 21.24
CA VAL A 507 -7.15 -17.73 21.19
C VAL A 507 -8.39 -17.97 20.34
N MET A 508 -9.47 -17.24 20.57
CA MET A 508 -10.71 -17.36 19.82
C MET A 508 -10.51 -17.09 18.33
N PHE A 509 -9.72 -16.05 18.00
CA PHE A 509 -9.34 -15.74 16.61
C PHE A 509 -8.58 -16.89 15.94
N ILE A 510 -7.61 -17.50 16.63
CA ILE A 510 -6.85 -18.64 16.14
C ILE A 510 -7.78 -19.84 15.87
N PHE A 511 -8.72 -20.11 16.79
CA PHE A 511 -9.74 -21.16 16.62
C PHE A 511 -10.73 -20.88 15.49
N GLY A 512 -10.89 -19.63 15.06
CA GLY A 512 -11.63 -19.28 13.85
C GLY A 512 -10.77 -19.45 12.58
N VAL A 513 -9.57 -18.91 12.58
CA VAL A 513 -8.72 -18.86 11.37
C VAL A 513 -8.22 -20.25 10.95
N ILE A 514 -7.75 -21.08 11.89
CA ILE A 514 -7.16 -22.38 11.56
C ILE A 514 -8.18 -23.30 10.85
N PRO A 515 -9.40 -23.53 11.36
CA PRO A 515 -10.41 -24.33 10.66
C PRO A 515 -10.82 -23.70 9.33
N GLY A 516 -10.95 -22.37 9.27
CA GLY A 516 -11.28 -21.65 8.03
C GLY A 516 -10.26 -21.91 6.94
N VAL A 517 -8.97 -21.71 7.22
CA VAL A 517 -7.89 -21.97 6.27
C VAL A 517 -7.82 -23.45 5.88
N ALA A 518 -7.96 -24.36 6.84
CA ALA A 518 -7.94 -25.80 6.58
C ALA A 518 -9.07 -26.20 5.62
N VAL A 519 -10.31 -25.76 5.88
CA VAL A 519 -11.47 -26.03 5.03
C VAL A 519 -11.26 -25.42 3.63
N TYR A 520 -10.71 -24.21 3.52
CA TYR A 520 -10.42 -23.60 2.23
C TYR A 520 -9.43 -24.44 1.42
N VAL A 521 -8.32 -24.83 2.02
CA VAL A 521 -7.29 -25.64 1.32
C VAL A 521 -7.86 -27.00 0.92
N ILE A 522 -8.55 -27.69 1.83
CA ILE A 522 -9.15 -29.01 1.56
C ILE A 522 -10.18 -28.92 0.43
N THR A 523 -11.09 -27.95 0.48
CA THR A 523 -12.14 -27.80 -0.54
C THR A 523 -11.56 -27.36 -1.89
N MET A 524 -10.55 -26.50 -1.92
CA MET A 524 -9.83 -26.11 -3.14
C MET A 524 -9.13 -27.30 -3.79
N LEU A 525 -8.54 -28.20 -3.02
CA LEU A 525 -7.93 -29.43 -3.52
C LEU A 525 -9.01 -30.41 -4.00
N ALA A 526 -10.08 -30.63 -3.22
CA ALA A 526 -11.17 -31.54 -3.56
C ALA A 526 -11.90 -31.15 -4.85
N PHE A 527 -12.20 -29.85 -5.03
CA PHE A 527 -12.83 -29.34 -6.25
C PHE A 527 -11.85 -29.09 -7.39
N LYS A 528 -10.57 -29.50 -7.25
CA LYS A 528 -9.51 -29.21 -8.23
C LYS A 528 -9.53 -27.73 -8.62
N GLY A 529 -9.61 -26.87 -7.61
CA GLY A 529 -9.69 -25.43 -7.75
C GLY A 529 -8.33 -24.76 -7.92
N ILE A 530 -7.21 -25.46 -7.69
CA ILE A 530 -5.85 -24.94 -7.84
C ILE A 530 -4.99 -25.97 -8.58
N SER A 531 -4.07 -25.50 -9.43
CA SER A 531 -3.11 -26.32 -10.19
C SER A 531 -1.72 -26.30 -9.55
N ALA A 532 -0.89 -27.31 -9.85
CA ALA A 532 0.50 -27.36 -9.36
C ALA A 532 1.34 -26.15 -9.83
N SER A 533 1.12 -25.66 -11.06
CA SER A 533 1.78 -24.47 -11.59
C SER A 533 1.42 -23.21 -10.82
N GLU A 534 0.16 -23.06 -10.40
CA GLU A 534 -0.30 -21.91 -9.60
C GLU A 534 0.26 -21.96 -8.16
N VAL A 535 0.29 -23.16 -7.55
CA VAL A 535 0.90 -23.32 -6.22
C VAL A 535 2.38 -22.92 -6.23
N ARG A 536 3.12 -23.28 -7.28
CA ARG A 536 4.55 -22.92 -7.42
C ARG A 536 4.81 -21.42 -7.48
N LEU A 537 3.82 -20.60 -7.87
CA LEU A 537 3.92 -19.13 -7.90
C LEU A 537 3.65 -18.47 -6.54
N LEU A 538 3.12 -19.22 -5.56
CA LEU A 538 2.93 -18.73 -4.20
C LEU A 538 4.27 -18.66 -3.44
N PRO A 539 4.38 -17.83 -2.39
CA PRO A 539 5.52 -17.86 -1.48
C PRO A 539 5.72 -19.28 -0.92
N PHE A 540 6.95 -19.81 -0.98
CA PHE A 540 7.30 -21.20 -0.64
C PHE A 540 6.59 -22.27 -1.50
N GLY A 541 5.94 -21.88 -2.59
CA GLY A 541 5.06 -22.72 -3.40
C GLY A 541 5.72 -23.96 -4.00
N HIS A 542 7.02 -23.92 -4.30
CA HIS A 542 7.75 -25.11 -4.79
C HIS A 542 7.74 -26.26 -3.77
N ARG A 543 7.93 -25.96 -2.47
CA ARG A 543 7.88 -26.97 -1.40
C ARG A 543 6.46 -27.47 -1.17
N ILE A 544 5.49 -26.55 -1.16
CA ILE A 544 4.07 -26.86 -0.97
C ILE A 544 3.55 -27.71 -2.13
N ALA A 545 3.87 -27.35 -3.38
CA ALA A 545 3.49 -28.14 -4.56
C ALA A 545 4.09 -29.55 -4.53
N ALA A 546 5.36 -29.69 -4.15
CA ALA A 546 6.01 -31.01 -4.03
C ALA A 546 5.31 -31.89 -2.98
N ILE A 547 4.91 -31.34 -1.84
CA ILE A 547 4.13 -32.05 -0.81
C ILE A 547 2.78 -32.48 -1.37
N PHE A 548 2.01 -31.60 -1.99
CA PHE A 548 0.68 -31.92 -2.52
C PHE A 548 0.73 -32.91 -3.69
N ILE A 549 1.78 -32.85 -4.53
CA ILE A 549 2.00 -33.87 -5.60
C ILE A 549 2.34 -35.21 -4.96
N ARG A 550 3.20 -35.27 -3.95
CA ARG A 550 3.59 -36.51 -3.25
C ARG A 550 2.40 -37.22 -2.60
N PHE A 551 1.44 -36.44 -2.06
CA PHE A 551 0.21 -36.99 -1.49
C PHE A 551 -0.91 -37.22 -2.50
N GLY A 552 -0.67 -37.03 -3.82
CA GLY A 552 -1.63 -37.28 -4.89
C GLY A 552 -2.77 -36.23 -5.01
N PHE A 553 -2.70 -35.15 -4.27
CA PHE A 553 -3.71 -34.06 -4.32
C PHE A 553 -3.61 -33.20 -5.58
N LEU A 554 -2.41 -33.07 -6.15
CA LEU A 554 -2.18 -32.34 -7.38
C LEU A 554 -1.52 -33.24 -8.43
N LYS A 555 -1.97 -33.10 -9.68
CA LYS A 555 -1.29 -33.73 -10.82
C LYS A 555 -0.13 -32.84 -11.27
N GLU A 556 1.00 -33.46 -11.60
CA GLU A 556 2.11 -32.79 -12.24
C GLU A 556 1.63 -32.25 -13.60
N SER A 557 1.58 -30.96 -13.78
CA SER A 557 1.28 -30.39 -15.10
C SER A 557 2.50 -30.60 -15.98
N LYS A 558 2.36 -31.39 -17.04
CA LYS A 558 3.35 -31.38 -18.13
C LYS A 558 3.41 -29.95 -18.67
N VAL A 559 4.58 -29.32 -18.51
CA VAL A 559 4.90 -28.00 -19.09
C VAL A 559 4.95 -28.12 -20.59
#